data_093b21ce072ebcafbc54207ab9864b68
#
_entry.id   093b21ce072ebcafbc54207ab9864b68
#
_cell.length_a   1.000
_cell.length_b   1.000
_cell.length_c   1.000
_cell.angle_alpha   90.00
_cell.angle_beta   90.00
_cell.angle_gamma   90.00
#
_symmetry.space_group_name_H-M   'P 1'
#
loop_
_entity.id
_entity.type
_entity.pdbx_description
1 polymer ?
#
loop_
_entity_poly.entity_id
_entity_poly.type
_entity_poly.pdbx_seq_one_letter_code
_entity_poly.pdbx_strand_id
1 'polypeptide(L)'
;MMKNLTLIFFIFSLLSYSQNNFTSARSIEISENNYEEQLRSSIVKNIELTNIGPSVMSGRVTDLEVNPNNPTEFYVAYASGGLWHTKNNGTTFSPIMDNSMTQNIGDFAIDWKSNSIYVGTGESNSSRSSYPGIGILKSNDNGS
;
A
#
# COMPACT_ATOMS: atom_id res chain seq x y z
N MET A 1 21.19 -47.20 18.26
CA MET A 1 21.48 -45.74 18.29
C MET A 1 20.80 -44.97 17.18
N MET A 2 20.71 -45.45 15.94
CA MET A 2 20.03 -44.73 14.81
C MET A 2 18.52 -44.53 14.98
N LYS A 3 17.76 -45.44 15.58
CA LYS A 3 16.30 -45.31 15.75
C LYS A 3 15.87 -44.12 16.61
N ASN A 4 16.68 -43.72 17.58
CA ASN A 4 16.38 -42.59 18.45
C ASN A 4 16.69 -41.24 17.77
N LEU A 5 17.66 -41.22 16.86
CA LEU A 5 18.01 -40.03 16.10
C LEU A 5 16.91 -39.66 15.10
N THR A 6 16.31 -40.69 14.45
CA THR A 6 15.18 -40.48 13.50
C THR A 6 13.94 -39.93 14.21
N LEU A 7 13.68 -40.39 15.43
CA LEU A 7 12.54 -39.90 16.23
C LEU A 7 12.73 -38.44 16.65
N ILE A 8 13.95 -38.04 17.03
CA ILE A 8 14.27 -36.66 17.38
C ILE A 8 14.08 -35.72 16.17
N PHE A 9 14.50 -36.16 14.99
CA PHE A 9 14.31 -35.38 13.74
C PHE A 9 12.83 -35.21 13.39
N PHE A 10 12.00 -36.26 13.62
CA PHE A 10 10.56 -36.21 13.37
C PHE A 10 9.83 -35.27 14.36
N ILE A 11 10.25 -35.24 15.62
CA ILE A 11 9.70 -34.33 16.64
C ILE A 11 10.08 -32.88 16.32
N PHE A 12 11.30 -32.63 15.84
CA PHE A 12 11.74 -31.27 15.47
C PHE A 12 10.99 -30.70 14.25
N SER A 13 10.62 -31.57 13.29
CA SER A 13 9.82 -31.15 12.12
C SER A 13 8.38 -30.79 12.48
N LEU A 14 7.82 -31.32 13.55
CA LEU A 14 6.48 -31.02 14.05
C LEU A 14 6.41 -29.70 14.83
N LEU A 15 7.57 -29.14 15.25
CA LEU A 15 7.65 -27.90 15.98
C LEU A 15 7.85 -26.66 15.05
N SER A 16 8.00 -26.89 13.74
CA SER A 16 8.12 -25.84 12.75
C SER A 16 6.75 -25.28 12.35
N TYR A 17 6.01 -24.72 13.31
CA TYR A 17 4.85 -23.90 13.03
C TYR A 17 5.34 -22.52 12.57
N SER A 18 5.37 -22.30 11.26
CA SER A 18 5.41 -20.95 10.71
C SER A 18 4.05 -20.31 10.99
N GLN A 19 3.97 -19.54 12.06
CA GLN A 19 2.80 -18.70 12.31
C GLN A 19 2.89 -17.50 11.37
N ASN A 20 2.23 -17.56 10.24
CA ASN A 20 1.89 -16.38 9.48
C ASN A 20 0.78 -15.64 10.25
N ASN A 21 1.17 -14.82 11.21
CA ASN A 21 0.27 -13.88 11.85
C ASN A 21 -0.04 -12.79 10.81
N PHE A 22 -1.16 -12.93 10.09
CA PHE A 22 -1.66 -11.87 9.24
C PHE A 22 -2.14 -10.71 10.11
N THR A 23 -1.87 -9.49 9.67
CA THR A 23 -2.41 -8.29 10.32
C THR A 23 -3.91 -8.20 10.01
N SER A 24 -4.75 -8.27 11.04
CA SER A 24 -6.20 -8.17 10.85
C SER A 24 -6.61 -6.74 10.49
N ALA A 25 -7.71 -6.57 9.75
CA ALA A 25 -8.29 -5.26 9.45
C ALA A 25 -8.55 -4.44 10.72
N ARG A 26 -9.00 -5.09 11.79
CA ARG A 26 -9.20 -4.45 13.10
C ARG A 26 -7.90 -3.92 13.71
N SER A 27 -6.80 -4.64 13.54
CA SER A 27 -5.49 -4.18 14.05
C SER A 27 -4.99 -2.94 13.29
N ILE A 28 -5.29 -2.86 12.00
CA ILE A 28 -4.97 -1.70 11.15
C ILE A 28 -5.79 -0.50 11.60
N GLU A 29 -7.11 -0.66 11.74
CA GLU A 29 -8.02 0.39 12.23
C GLU A 29 -7.62 0.92 13.61
N ILE A 30 -7.24 0.04 14.54
CA ILE A 30 -6.74 0.47 15.87
C ILE A 30 -5.45 1.28 15.73
N SER A 31 -4.55 0.87 14.86
CA SER A 31 -3.28 1.58 14.63
C SER A 31 -3.50 2.96 14.03
N GLU A 32 -4.43 3.08 13.09
CA GLU A 32 -4.83 4.35 12.47
C GLU A 32 -5.44 5.30 13.50
N ASN A 33 -6.40 4.83 14.29
CA ASN A 33 -7.00 5.62 15.37
C ASN A 33 -5.96 6.09 16.40
N ASN A 34 -5.02 5.24 16.78
CA ASN A 34 -3.94 5.60 17.70
C ASN A 34 -3.01 6.66 17.09
N TYR A 35 -2.70 6.55 15.80
CA TYR A 35 -1.90 7.53 15.08
C TYR A 35 -2.58 8.90 15.05
N GLU A 36 -3.86 8.95 14.72
CA GLU A 36 -4.64 10.18 14.73
C GLU A 36 -4.72 10.82 16.13
N GLU A 37 -4.89 10.02 17.18
CA GLU A 37 -4.90 10.52 18.56
C GLU A 37 -3.54 11.13 18.94
N GLN A 38 -2.45 10.47 18.56
CA GLN A 38 -1.10 11.00 18.75
C GLN A 38 -0.88 12.32 18.01
N LEU A 39 -1.36 12.44 16.78
CA LEU A 39 -1.30 13.69 16.01
C LEU A 39 -2.07 14.80 16.71
N ARG A 40 -3.29 14.54 17.17
CA ARG A 40 -4.15 15.52 17.87
C ARG A 40 -3.55 15.97 19.21
N SER A 41 -2.86 15.09 19.91
CA SER A 41 -2.20 15.38 21.19
C SER A 41 -0.78 15.95 21.04
N SER A 42 -0.22 15.93 19.84
CA SER A 42 1.15 16.38 19.57
C SER A 42 1.32 17.87 19.90
N ILE A 43 2.45 18.21 20.51
CA ILE A 43 2.84 19.61 20.78
C ILE A 43 3.11 20.38 19.49
N VAL A 44 3.39 19.69 18.38
CA VAL A 44 3.65 20.28 17.06
C VAL A 44 2.45 20.23 16.12
N LYS A 45 1.27 19.86 16.59
CA LYS A 45 0.05 19.71 15.77
C LYS A 45 -0.35 20.96 14.99
N ASN A 46 0.09 22.14 15.43
CA ASN A 46 -0.22 23.41 14.77
C ASN A 46 0.89 23.87 13.82
N ILE A 47 1.95 23.06 13.62
CA ILE A 47 2.98 23.34 12.63
C ILE A 47 2.52 22.76 11.31
N GLU A 48 2.23 23.63 10.37
CA GLU A 48 1.89 23.24 9.01
C GLU A 48 3.14 22.74 8.30
N LEU A 49 3.17 21.46 7.95
CA LEU A 49 4.24 20.85 7.19
C LEU A 49 3.83 20.82 5.72
N THR A 50 4.66 21.38 4.86
CA THR A 50 4.48 21.32 3.42
C THR A 50 5.35 20.20 2.86
N ASN A 51 4.76 19.27 2.12
CA ASN A 51 5.51 18.27 1.39
C ASN A 51 6.29 18.95 0.25
N ILE A 52 7.61 18.93 0.32
CA ILE A 52 8.52 19.51 -0.68
C ILE A 52 9.12 18.47 -1.64
N GLY A 53 8.68 17.24 -1.56
CA GLY A 53 9.16 16.18 -2.45
C GLY A 53 9.12 14.78 -1.84
N PRO A 54 9.50 13.79 -2.61
CA PRO A 54 10.12 13.88 -3.93
C PRO A 54 9.18 14.47 -4.99
N SER A 55 9.68 15.36 -5.82
CA SER A 55 8.95 15.95 -6.96
C SER A 55 8.98 15.06 -8.21
N VAL A 56 9.68 13.95 -8.13
CA VAL A 56 9.83 12.95 -9.19
C VAL A 56 9.36 11.62 -8.66
N MET A 57 8.42 11.01 -9.35
CA MET A 57 7.95 9.66 -9.08
C MET A 57 9.10 8.69 -9.19
N SER A 58 9.21 7.78 -8.24
CA SER A 58 10.30 6.81 -8.19
C SER A 58 9.75 5.42 -7.91
N GLY A 59 10.35 4.43 -8.53
CA GLY A 59 10.02 3.04 -8.33
C GLY A 59 9.54 2.35 -9.61
N ARG A 60 9.20 1.07 -9.45
CA ARG A 60 8.67 0.26 -10.55
C ARG A 60 7.18 0.53 -10.70
N VAL A 61 6.73 0.88 -11.89
CA VAL A 61 5.31 0.94 -12.24
C VAL A 61 4.74 -0.47 -12.16
N THR A 62 3.67 -0.63 -11.41
CA THR A 62 2.94 -1.89 -11.29
C THR A 62 1.73 -1.91 -12.19
N ASP A 63 1.05 -0.78 -12.33
CA ASP A 63 -0.16 -0.68 -13.13
C ASP A 63 -0.43 0.76 -13.59
N LEU A 64 -1.29 0.89 -14.63
CA LEU A 64 -1.71 2.16 -15.23
C LEU A 64 -3.15 2.06 -15.71
N GLU A 65 -4.01 2.97 -15.24
CA GLU A 65 -5.41 3.06 -15.63
C GLU A 65 -5.71 4.40 -16.30
N VAL A 66 -6.22 4.34 -17.54
CA VAL A 66 -6.52 5.52 -18.37
C VAL A 66 -8.02 5.79 -18.39
N ASN A 67 -8.41 7.04 -18.25
CA ASN A 67 -9.81 7.45 -18.37
C ASN A 67 -10.32 7.20 -19.80
N PRO A 68 -11.30 6.31 -20.00
CA PRO A 68 -11.78 5.96 -21.34
C PRO A 68 -12.45 7.13 -22.07
N ASN A 69 -12.91 8.15 -21.34
CA ASN A 69 -13.54 9.35 -21.91
C ASN A 69 -12.57 10.51 -22.11
N ASN A 70 -11.39 10.46 -21.47
CA ASN A 70 -10.37 11.49 -21.57
C ASN A 70 -8.97 10.88 -21.46
N PRO A 71 -8.33 10.48 -22.56
CA PRO A 71 -7.04 9.80 -22.52
C PRO A 71 -5.87 10.61 -21.95
N THR A 72 -6.05 11.92 -21.74
CA THR A 72 -5.04 12.76 -21.07
C THR A 72 -5.08 12.64 -19.55
N GLU A 73 -6.11 11.98 -19.01
CA GLU A 73 -6.28 11.71 -17.61
C GLU A 73 -6.01 10.22 -17.32
N PHE A 74 -5.07 9.97 -16.42
CA PHE A 74 -4.74 8.60 -16.03
C PHE A 74 -4.08 8.57 -14.65
N TYR A 75 -4.07 7.37 -14.09
CA TYR A 75 -3.39 7.07 -12.83
C TYR A 75 -2.24 6.10 -13.07
N VAL A 76 -1.18 6.26 -12.28
CA VAL A 76 0.00 5.38 -12.32
C VAL A 76 0.29 4.89 -10.92
N ALA A 77 0.34 3.57 -10.75
CA ALA A 77 0.70 2.92 -9.51
C ALA A 77 2.18 2.50 -9.49
N TYR A 78 2.83 2.75 -8.38
CA TYR A 78 4.21 2.33 -8.13
C TYR A 78 4.26 1.31 -7.00
N ALA A 79 5.13 0.31 -7.14
CA ALA A 79 5.26 -0.79 -6.17
C ALA A 79 5.52 -0.31 -4.73
N SER A 80 6.20 0.82 -4.57
CA SER A 80 6.53 1.43 -3.26
C SER A 80 6.46 2.95 -3.28
N GLY A 81 5.86 3.53 -4.30
CA GLY A 81 5.79 4.98 -4.51
C GLY A 81 4.36 5.53 -4.53
N GLY A 82 3.38 4.73 -4.12
CA GLY A 82 1.98 5.15 -4.07
C GLY A 82 1.31 5.26 -5.42
N LEU A 83 0.13 5.87 -5.42
CA LEU A 83 -0.71 6.10 -6.59
C LEU A 83 -0.66 7.59 -6.98
N TRP A 84 -0.43 7.84 -8.26
CA TRP A 84 -0.26 9.18 -8.81
C TRP A 84 -1.28 9.45 -9.90
N HIS A 85 -1.84 10.65 -9.91
CA HIS A 85 -2.86 11.09 -10.84
C HIS A 85 -2.36 12.22 -11.73
N THR A 86 -2.64 12.14 -13.03
CA THR A 86 -2.44 13.24 -13.98
C THR A 86 -3.73 13.54 -14.75
N LYS A 87 -3.96 14.81 -15.08
CA LYS A 87 -5.07 15.29 -15.94
C LYS A 87 -4.59 15.93 -17.23
N ASN A 88 -3.28 15.96 -17.45
CA ASN A 88 -2.65 16.71 -18.53
C ASN A 88 -1.56 15.89 -19.25
N ASN A 89 -1.87 14.63 -19.48
CA ASN A 89 -1.00 13.70 -20.22
C ASN A 89 0.41 13.59 -19.62
N GLY A 90 0.50 13.51 -18.28
CA GLY A 90 1.75 13.33 -17.57
C GLY A 90 2.63 14.56 -17.44
N THR A 91 2.13 15.76 -17.80
CA THR A 91 2.91 17.00 -17.62
C THR A 91 3.07 17.33 -16.13
N THR A 92 2.04 17.09 -15.35
CA THR A 92 2.09 17.16 -13.88
C THR A 92 1.39 15.96 -13.26
N PHE A 93 1.85 15.57 -12.08
CA PHE A 93 1.25 14.50 -11.29
C PHE A 93 0.97 14.97 -9.87
N SER A 94 -0.13 14.50 -9.32
CA SER A 94 -0.51 14.69 -7.92
C SER A 94 -0.51 13.32 -7.21
N PRO A 95 0.15 13.18 -6.07
CA PRO A 95 0.05 11.97 -5.25
C PRO A 95 -1.33 11.92 -4.60
N ILE A 96 -1.92 10.74 -4.50
CA ILE A 96 -3.23 10.56 -3.87
C ILE A 96 -3.22 9.57 -2.70
N MET A 97 -2.06 9.05 -2.35
CA MET A 97 -1.91 8.14 -1.21
C MET A 97 -0.96 8.66 -0.13
N ASP A 98 -0.61 9.95 -0.13
CA ASP A 98 0.38 10.50 0.82
C ASP A 98 -0.06 10.35 2.28
N ASN A 99 -1.37 10.33 2.54
CA ASN A 99 -1.93 10.13 3.88
C ASN A 99 -2.31 8.67 4.16
N SER A 100 -2.07 7.75 3.25
CA SER A 100 -2.37 6.33 3.45
C SER A 100 -1.35 5.66 4.35
N MET A 101 -1.77 4.63 5.09
CA MET A 101 -0.90 3.84 5.96
C MET A 101 0.18 3.05 5.19
N THR A 102 0.06 2.92 3.88
CA THR A 102 1.04 2.28 3.02
C THR A 102 1.09 2.93 1.65
N GLN A 103 2.28 2.95 1.07
CA GLN A 103 2.52 3.37 -0.31
C GLN A 103 2.80 2.17 -1.24
N ASN A 104 2.63 0.95 -0.71
CA ASN A 104 2.94 -0.27 -1.45
C ASN A 104 1.72 -0.73 -2.24
N ILE A 105 1.84 -0.80 -3.56
CA ILE A 105 0.75 -1.15 -4.47
C ILE A 105 1.16 -2.34 -5.33
N GLY A 106 0.29 -3.34 -5.37
CA GLY A 106 0.41 -4.48 -6.30
C GLY A 106 -0.37 -4.26 -7.58
N ASP A 107 -1.59 -3.71 -7.42
CA ASP A 107 -2.54 -3.51 -8.50
C ASP A 107 -3.62 -2.51 -8.06
N PHE A 108 -4.35 -1.89 -9.00
CA PHE A 108 -5.48 -1.05 -8.67
C PHE A 108 -6.53 -1.04 -9.79
N ALA A 109 -7.74 -0.61 -9.48
CA ALA A 109 -8.82 -0.48 -10.45
C ALA A 109 -9.66 0.76 -10.16
N ILE A 110 -10.16 1.39 -11.21
CA ILE A 110 -10.99 2.60 -11.12
C ILE A 110 -12.35 2.34 -11.77
N ASP A 111 -13.40 2.64 -11.02
CA ASP A 111 -14.71 2.87 -11.61
C ASP A 111 -14.84 4.35 -11.98
N TRP A 112 -14.56 4.66 -13.22
CA TRP A 112 -14.63 6.03 -13.78
C TRP A 112 -16.02 6.66 -13.73
N LYS A 113 -17.07 5.85 -13.55
CA LYS A 113 -18.45 6.33 -13.42
C LYS A 113 -18.76 6.86 -12.02
N SER A 114 -18.34 6.13 -11.01
CA SER A 114 -18.59 6.46 -9.60
C SER A 114 -17.43 7.22 -8.96
N ASN A 115 -16.31 7.38 -9.66
CA ASN A 115 -15.06 7.91 -9.13
C ASN A 115 -14.51 7.11 -7.95
N SER A 116 -14.78 5.81 -7.94
CA SER A 116 -14.28 4.92 -6.90
C SER A 116 -12.98 4.28 -7.33
N ILE A 117 -11.99 4.31 -6.43
CA ILE A 117 -10.67 3.71 -6.62
C ILE A 117 -10.52 2.55 -5.63
N TYR A 118 -10.06 1.41 -6.12
CA TYR A 118 -9.73 0.24 -5.32
C TYR A 118 -8.23 -0.03 -5.48
N VAL A 119 -7.50 -0.12 -4.39
CA VAL A 119 -6.04 -0.36 -4.40
C VAL A 119 -5.74 -1.64 -3.66
N GLY A 120 -5.22 -2.64 -4.36
CA GLY A 120 -4.63 -3.83 -3.79
C GLY A 120 -3.23 -3.50 -3.28
N THR A 121 -3.09 -3.42 -1.96
CA THR A 121 -1.82 -3.05 -1.33
C THR A 121 -0.86 -4.24 -1.28
N GLY A 122 0.44 -3.94 -1.22
CA GLY A 122 1.49 -4.94 -1.26
C GLY A 122 1.93 -5.27 -2.68
N GLU A 123 3.15 -5.74 -2.82
CA GLU A 123 3.71 -6.01 -4.13
C GLU A 123 3.25 -7.37 -4.67
N SER A 124 2.57 -7.38 -5.82
CA SER A 124 2.13 -8.61 -6.52
C SER A 124 3.25 -9.26 -7.33
N ASN A 125 4.21 -8.46 -7.79
CA ASN A 125 5.31 -8.92 -8.62
C ASN A 125 6.52 -9.27 -7.75
N SER A 126 6.78 -10.57 -7.57
CA SER A 126 7.94 -11.05 -6.83
C SER A 126 9.23 -10.41 -7.32
N SER A 127 9.93 -9.72 -6.44
CA SER A 127 11.23 -9.11 -6.66
C SER A 127 12.21 -9.58 -5.58
N ARG A 128 13.39 -9.00 -5.53
CA ARG A 128 14.42 -9.29 -4.49
C ARG A 128 13.90 -8.99 -3.07
N SER A 129 12.99 -8.02 -2.96
CA SER A 129 12.25 -7.71 -1.74
C SER A 129 10.80 -7.46 -2.13
N SER A 130 9.88 -8.23 -1.57
CA SER A 130 8.45 -7.98 -1.73
C SER A 130 7.96 -7.14 -0.58
N TYR A 131 7.21 -6.10 -0.89
CA TYR A 131 6.62 -5.23 0.12
C TYR A 131 5.31 -5.83 0.64
N PRO A 132 5.08 -5.83 1.97
CA PRO A 132 3.83 -6.33 2.54
C PRO A 132 2.66 -5.43 2.18
N GLY A 133 1.49 -6.03 2.06
CA GLY A 133 0.22 -5.34 1.93
C GLY A 133 -0.56 -5.34 3.24
N ILE A 134 -1.55 -4.46 3.31
CA ILE A 134 -2.49 -4.35 4.44
C ILE A 134 -3.93 -4.71 4.03
N GLY A 135 -4.11 -5.19 2.80
CA GLY A 135 -5.41 -5.55 2.23
C GLY A 135 -5.79 -4.64 1.06
N ILE A 136 -7.08 -4.46 0.83
CA ILE A 136 -7.62 -3.61 -0.22
C ILE A 136 -8.11 -2.30 0.40
N LEU A 137 -7.58 -1.19 -0.10
CA LEU A 137 -8.06 0.15 0.21
C LEU A 137 -9.12 0.57 -0.81
N LYS A 138 -10.10 1.35 -0.38
CA LYS A 138 -11.14 1.91 -1.24
C LYS A 138 -11.30 3.39 -0.97
N SER A 139 -11.28 4.18 -2.03
CA SER A 139 -11.74 5.57 -2.02
C SER A 139 -13.04 5.68 -2.82
N ASN A 140 -13.94 6.62 -2.44
CA ASN A 140 -15.15 6.96 -3.18
C ASN A 140 -15.13 8.41 -3.73
N ASP A 141 -14.00 9.07 -3.67
CA ASP A 141 -13.82 10.50 -3.91
C ASP A 141 -12.52 10.82 -4.66
N ASN A 142 -12.10 9.94 -5.56
CA ASN A 142 -10.85 10.04 -6.34
C ASN A 142 -9.58 10.06 -5.49
N GLY A 143 -9.61 9.50 -4.29
CA GLY A 143 -8.43 9.43 -3.41
C GLY A 143 -8.25 10.63 -2.50
N SER A 144 -9.31 11.42 -2.28
CA SER A 144 -9.30 12.59 -1.37
C SER A 144 -9.38 12.18 0.09
#